data_ea20762d1e4173ce8acf82a0fe275f0b
#
_entry.id   ea20762d1e4173ce8acf82a0fe275f0b
#
_cell.length_a   1.000
_cell.length_b   1.000
_cell.length_c   1.000
_cell.angle_alpha   90.00
_cell.angle_beta   90.00
_cell.angle_gamma   90.00
#
_symmetry.space_group_name_H-M   'P 1'
#
loop_
_entity.id
_entity.type
_entity.pdbx_description
1 polymer ?
#
loop_
_entity_poly.entity_id
_entity_poly.type
_entity_poly.pdbx_seq_one_letter_code
_entity_poly.pdbx_strand_id
1 'polypeptide(L)'
;MKSRYISEVLGDDINQKILLLEKGDIPERVLRCRKLARKAIEENAQIQSHRIEHPNEKVPFSVPRNRNRGEIKNGIRDIANAFAWGRGNFDLENFKESFVRGIAGRITPYLYKGNTAEYRETGTRVKGSSVTPPDSYKLIKYEIPWFEESMGEHLKDETINRIEPAIFAHFHVARMHPFVDGNGRTSRTLQDVILDHYNIPLPVIQAAERMFYYQLLDEAIFAWKNRGSRDSDEDLSKEERRFYDFMAGKINISLDKILRNCHRLI
;
A
#
# COMPACT_ATOMS: atom_id res chain seq x y z
N MET A 1 19.97 -8.22 -0.10
CA MET A 1 18.93 -7.83 0.87
C MET A 1 18.26 -9.11 1.35
N LYS A 2 18.08 -9.28 2.63
CA LYS A 2 17.47 -10.47 3.24
C LYS A 2 15.94 -10.27 3.27
N SER A 3 15.18 -11.33 2.98
CA SER A 3 13.73 -11.29 3.17
C SER A 3 13.40 -11.62 4.62
N ARG A 4 12.70 -10.71 5.30
CA ARG A 4 12.29 -10.86 6.71
C ARG A 4 10.85 -11.36 6.80
N TYR A 5 9.96 -10.77 6.03
CA TYR A 5 8.51 -11.00 6.07
C TYR A 5 7.99 -11.84 4.93
N ILE A 6 8.63 -11.79 3.76
CA ILE A 6 8.26 -12.56 2.58
C ILE A 6 9.10 -13.83 2.45
N SER A 7 8.64 -14.80 1.66
CA SER A 7 9.42 -16.00 1.36
C SER A 7 10.71 -15.63 0.61
N GLU A 8 11.81 -16.26 0.97
CA GLU A 8 13.15 -15.96 0.44
C GLU A 8 13.21 -16.07 -1.10
N VAL A 9 12.63 -17.14 -1.65
CA VAL A 9 12.58 -17.35 -3.11
C VAL A 9 11.88 -16.22 -3.84
N LEU A 10 10.76 -15.72 -3.30
CA LEU A 10 10.01 -14.61 -3.89
C LEU A 10 10.78 -13.29 -3.74
N GLY A 11 11.41 -13.08 -2.59
CA GLY A 11 12.25 -11.92 -2.32
C GLY A 11 13.44 -11.82 -3.26
N ASP A 12 14.12 -12.94 -3.51
CA ASP A 12 15.26 -13.00 -4.43
C ASP A 12 14.85 -12.75 -5.88
N ASP A 13 13.73 -13.33 -6.34
CA ASP A 13 13.19 -13.07 -7.69
C ASP A 13 12.85 -11.59 -7.88
N ILE A 14 12.20 -10.97 -6.90
CA ILE A 14 11.88 -9.54 -6.91
C ILE A 14 13.14 -8.68 -6.96
N ASN A 15 14.14 -8.97 -6.11
CA ASN A 15 15.41 -8.24 -6.08
C ASN A 15 16.13 -8.31 -7.42
N GLN A 16 16.20 -9.48 -8.03
CA GLN A 16 16.81 -9.65 -9.37
C GLN A 16 16.09 -8.78 -10.42
N LYS A 17 14.76 -8.75 -10.41
CA LYS A 17 13.97 -7.93 -11.34
C LYS A 17 14.15 -6.44 -11.11
N ILE A 18 14.24 -5.99 -9.85
CA ILE A 18 14.56 -4.59 -9.52
C ILE A 18 15.93 -4.21 -10.07
N LEU A 19 16.96 -5.03 -9.83
CA LEU A 19 18.30 -4.82 -10.37
C LEU A 19 18.32 -4.75 -11.90
N LEU A 20 17.51 -5.56 -12.60
CA LEU A 20 17.35 -5.47 -14.05
C LEU A 20 16.73 -4.15 -14.51
N LEU A 21 15.86 -3.56 -13.69
CA LEU A 21 15.26 -2.25 -13.97
C LEU A 21 16.20 -1.09 -13.64
N GLU A 22 17.12 -1.25 -12.71
CA GLU A 22 18.10 -0.23 -12.29
C GLU A 22 19.33 -0.14 -13.18
N LYS A 23 19.58 -1.12 -14.06
CA LYS A 23 20.72 -1.08 -15.00
C LYS A 23 20.72 0.17 -15.87
N GLY A 24 21.84 0.92 -15.82
CA GLY A 24 21.90 2.30 -16.29
C GLY A 24 22.02 2.51 -17.82
N ASP A 25 22.51 1.54 -18.58
CA ASP A 25 22.72 1.72 -20.03
C ASP A 25 21.57 1.12 -20.84
N ILE A 26 20.48 1.90 -20.96
CA ILE A 26 19.23 1.45 -21.58
C ILE A 26 18.87 2.39 -22.72
N PRO A 27 18.57 1.88 -23.93
CA PRO A 27 18.11 2.69 -25.04
C PRO A 27 16.90 3.57 -24.67
N GLU A 28 16.87 4.81 -25.15
CA GLU A 28 15.81 5.78 -24.83
C GLU A 28 14.40 5.23 -25.10
N ARG A 29 14.23 4.47 -26.20
CA ARG A 29 12.96 3.81 -26.53
C ARG A 29 12.46 2.86 -25.43
N VAL A 30 13.40 2.12 -24.79
CA VAL A 30 13.08 1.19 -23.69
C VAL A 30 12.71 1.97 -22.44
N LEU A 31 13.44 3.05 -22.15
CA LEU A 31 13.13 3.93 -21.02
C LEU A 31 11.74 4.57 -21.15
N ARG A 32 11.39 5.02 -22.36
CA ARG A 32 10.05 5.56 -22.66
C ARG A 32 8.97 4.49 -22.47
N CYS A 33 9.22 3.27 -22.92
CA CYS A 33 8.30 2.14 -22.73
C CYS A 33 8.09 1.84 -21.23
N ARG A 34 9.17 1.81 -20.43
CA ARG A 34 9.10 1.61 -18.98
C ARG A 34 8.25 2.67 -18.29
N LYS A 35 8.44 3.95 -18.65
CA LYS A 35 7.63 5.07 -18.12
C LYS A 35 6.15 4.91 -18.45
N LEU A 36 5.81 4.54 -19.68
CA LEU A 36 4.41 4.31 -20.08
C LEU A 36 3.80 3.11 -19.36
N ALA A 37 4.53 2.01 -19.23
CA ALA A 37 4.06 0.82 -18.51
C ALA A 37 3.84 1.13 -17.01
N ARG A 38 4.75 1.86 -16.36
CA ARG A 38 4.58 2.31 -14.96
C ARG A 38 3.33 3.16 -14.79
N LYS A 39 3.13 4.14 -15.67
CA LYS A 39 1.94 4.99 -15.61
C LYS A 39 0.65 4.19 -15.76
N ALA A 40 0.60 3.24 -16.69
CA ALA A 40 -0.57 2.37 -16.86
C ALA A 40 -0.82 1.47 -15.63
N ILE A 41 0.22 0.99 -14.96
CA ILE A 41 0.11 0.23 -13.71
C ILE A 41 -0.40 1.13 -12.59
N GLU A 42 0.14 2.35 -12.45
CA GLU A 42 -0.30 3.35 -11.46
C GLU A 42 -1.79 3.67 -11.61
N GLU A 43 -2.23 4.04 -12.81
CA GLU A 43 -3.65 4.33 -13.07
C GLU A 43 -4.55 3.12 -12.76
N ASN A 44 -4.12 1.92 -13.12
CA ASN A 44 -4.86 0.70 -12.82
C ASN A 44 -4.91 0.41 -11.31
N ALA A 45 -3.81 0.58 -10.57
CA ALA A 45 -3.78 0.40 -9.13
C ALA A 45 -4.79 1.32 -8.42
N GLN A 46 -4.84 2.59 -8.81
CA GLN A 46 -5.77 3.59 -8.27
C GLN A 46 -7.24 3.23 -8.56
N ILE A 47 -7.54 2.81 -9.80
CA ILE A 47 -8.88 2.37 -10.19
C ILE A 47 -9.29 1.12 -9.42
N GLN A 48 -8.43 0.11 -9.35
CA GLN A 48 -8.74 -1.12 -8.63
C GLN A 48 -8.86 -0.88 -7.12
N SER A 49 -8.05 0.01 -6.53
CA SER A 49 -8.17 0.40 -5.14
C SER A 49 -9.56 0.97 -4.81
N HIS A 50 -10.15 1.75 -5.72
CA HIS A 50 -11.52 2.22 -5.57
C HIS A 50 -12.54 1.07 -5.73
N ARG A 51 -12.36 0.22 -6.73
CA ARG A 51 -13.28 -0.91 -7.02
C ARG A 51 -13.31 -1.96 -5.91
N ILE A 52 -12.24 -2.14 -5.16
CA ILE A 52 -12.20 -3.02 -3.99
C ILE A 52 -13.24 -2.59 -2.96
N GLU A 53 -13.38 -1.28 -2.71
CA GLU A 53 -14.36 -0.73 -1.76
C GLU A 53 -15.78 -0.66 -2.37
N HIS A 54 -15.88 -0.41 -3.68
CA HIS A 54 -17.12 -0.17 -4.40
C HIS A 54 -17.32 -1.14 -5.58
N PRO A 55 -17.48 -2.46 -5.33
CA PRO A 55 -17.43 -3.49 -6.37
C PRO A 55 -18.57 -3.44 -7.38
N ASN A 56 -19.71 -2.85 -7.00
CA ASN A 56 -20.91 -2.77 -7.84
C ASN A 56 -20.98 -1.47 -8.67
N GLU A 57 -20.01 -0.59 -8.51
CA GLU A 57 -19.99 0.68 -9.21
C GLU A 57 -19.36 0.56 -10.60
N LYS A 58 -19.97 1.23 -11.59
CA LYS A 58 -19.39 1.36 -12.93
C LYS A 58 -18.27 2.39 -12.89
N VAL A 59 -17.03 1.94 -12.93
CA VAL A 59 -15.85 2.80 -12.92
C VAL A 59 -15.29 3.05 -14.32
N PRO A 60 -14.73 4.25 -14.58
CA PRO A 60 -14.09 4.56 -15.84
C PRO A 60 -12.81 3.73 -16.05
N PHE A 61 -12.38 3.60 -17.32
CA PHE A 61 -11.14 2.89 -17.69
C PHE A 61 -9.87 3.68 -17.38
N SER A 62 -9.98 4.96 -17.04
CA SER A 62 -8.85 5.84 -16.71
C SER A 62 -9.21 6.77 -15.55
N VAL A 63 -8.18 7.29 -14.89
CA VAL A 63 -8.37 8.29 -13.83
C VAL A 63 -8.97 9.58 -14.41
N PRO A 64 -10.09 10.09 -13.86
CA PRO A 64 -10.73 11.30 -14.38
C PRO A 64 -9.84 12.53 -14.21
N ARG A 65 -9.68 13.33 -15.26
CA ARG A 65 -8.88 14.56 -15.21
C ARG A 65 -9.55 15.69 -14.44
N ASN A 66 -10.88 15.77 -14.48
CA ASN A 66 -11.64 16.82 -13.82
C ASN A 66 -12.58 16.24 -12.74
N ARG A 67 -12.81 17.02 -11.69
CA ARG A 67 -13.81 16.70 -10.67
C ARG A 67 -15.21 16.81 -11.30
N ASN A 68 -15.87 15.67 -11.45
CA ASN A 68 -17.26 15.61 -11.93
C ASN A 68 -18.21 15.57 -10.71
N ARG A 69 -19.49 15.95 -10.92
CA ARG A 69 -20.52 15.93 -9.87
C ARG A 69 -20.93 14.53 -9.37
N GLY A 70 -20.31 13.44 -9.89
CA GLY A 70 -20.58 12.06 -9.45
C GLY A 70 -19.57 11.57 -8.42
N GLU A 71 -20.01 10.99 -7.32
CA GLU A 71 -19.20 10.52 -6.19
C GLU A 71 -18.12 9.51 -6.59
N ILE A 72 -18.45 8.56 -7.48
CA ILE A 72 -17.56 7.49 -7.93
C ILE A 72 -16.28 8.02 -8.60
N LYS A 73 -16.46 8.97 -9.52
CA LYS A 73 -15.33 9.56 -10.25
C LYS A 73 -14.45 10.41 -9.34
N ASN A 74 -15.04 10.99 -8.27
CA ASN A 74 -14.30 11.74 -7.28
C ASN A 74 -13.43 10.81 -6.43
N GLY A 75 -13.93 9.65 -5.99
CA GLY A 75 -13.16 8.71 -5.16
C GLY A 75 -11.87 8.21 -5.84
N ILE A 76 -11.90 7.88 -7.14
CA ILE A 76 -10.70 7.51 -7.90
C ILE A 76 -9.73 8.69 -7.98
N ARG A 77 -10.23 9.90 -8.25
CA ARG A 77 -9.41 11.10 -8.31
C ARG A 77 -8.82 11.47 -6.96
N ASP A 78 -9.55 11.28 -5.87
CA ASP A 78 -9.07 11.54 -4.52
C ASP A 78 -7.92 10.60 -4.16
N ILE A 79 -7.96 9.32 -4.58
CA ILE A 79 -6.83 8.39 -4.48
C ILE A 79 -5.63 8.90 -5.29
N ALA A 80 -5.83 9.32 -6.54
CA ALA A 80 -4.76 9.84 -7.39
C ALA A 80 -4.13 11.12 -6.81
N ASN A 81 -4.95 12.03 -6.26
CA ASN A 81 -4.48 13.25 -5.60
C ASN A 81 -3.69 12.94 -4.32
N ALA A 82 -4.17 11.98 -3.51
CA ALA A 82 -3.48 11.54 -2.30
C ALA A 82 -2.12 10.91 -2.64
N PHE A 83 -2.05 10.08 -3.67
CA PHE A 83 -0.82 9.48 -4.15
C PHE A 83 0.17 10.54 -4.69
N ALA A 84 -0.29 11.47 -5.53
CA ALA A 84 0.55 12.55 -6.06
C ALA A 84 1.10 13.45 -4.96
N TRP A 85 0.29 13.79 -3.95
CA TRP A 85 0.74 14.52 -2.77
C TRP A 85 1.74 13.71 -1.96
N GLY A 86 1.47 12.42 -1.72
CA GLY A 86 2.36 11.53 -1.00
C GLY A 86 3.73 11.43 -1.66
N ARG A 87 3.79 11.23 -2.99
CA ARG A 87 5.01 11.22 -3.79
C ARG A 87 5.87 12.48 -3.61
N GLY A 88 5.25 13.65 -3.49
CA GLY A 88 5.96 14.93 -3.32
C GLY A 88 6.32 15.28 -1.89
N ASN A 89 5.80 14.56 -0.89
CA ASN A 89 5.97 14.89 0.53
C ASN A 89 6.49 13.71 1.38
N PHE A 90 6.76 12.56 0.78
CA PHE A 90 7.33 11.42 1.51
C PHE A 90 8.79 11.70 1.86
N ASP A 91 9.10 11.58 3.14
CA ASP A 91 10.44 11.70 3.69
C ASP A 91 10.82 10.37 4.36
N LEU A 92 11.74 9.64 3.74
CA LEU A 92 12.22 8.34 4.20
C LEU A 92 12.96 8.46 5.53
N GLU A 93 13.76 9.50 5.67
CA GLU A 93 14.61 9.71 6.87
C GLU A 93 13.80 10.15 8.08
N ASN A 94 12.64 10.77 7.83
CA ASN A 94 11.86 11.45 8.86
C ASN A 94 10.37 11.09 8.77
N PHE A 95 10.07 9.79 8.69
CA PHE A 95 8.70 9.33 8.63
C PHE A 95 7.92 9.75 9.88
N LYS A 96 6.73 10.34 9.67
CA LYS A 96 5.82 10.78 10.73
C LYS A 96 4.40 10.29 10.47
N GLU A 97 3.68 9.99 11.54
CA GLU A 97 2.27 9.61 11.49
C GLU A 97 1.40 10.68 10.81
N SER A 98 1.78 11.95 10.93
CA SER A 98 1.11 13.07 10.28
C SER A 98 1.11 12.95 8.75
N PHE A 99 2.11 12.27 8.16
CA PHE A 99 2.12 11.95 6.74
C PHE A 99 0.96 11.02 6.36
N VAL A 100 0.69 10.00 7.19
CA VAL A 100 -0.45 9.07 6.97
C VAL A 100 -1.78 9.84 7.08
N ARG A 101 -1.91 10.74 8.04
CA ARG A 101 -3.07 11.64 8.18
C ARG A 101 -3.26 12.53 6.95
N GLY A 102 -2.16 13.02 6.38
CA GLY A 102 -2.16 13.80 5.15
C GLY A 102 -2.68 13.01 3.94
N ILE A 103 -2.29 11.74 3.79
CA ILE A 103 -2.84 10.84 2.77
C ILE A 103 -4.34 10.62 3.02
N ALA A 104 -4.73 10.24 4.25
CA ALA A 104 -6.11 9.93 4.61
C ALA A 104 -7.07 11.12 4.39
N GLY A 105 -6.64 12.35 4.75
CA GLY A 105 -7.43 13.56 4.53
C GLY A 105 -7.72 13.84 3.06
N ARG A 106 -6.81 13.45 2.16
CA ARG A 106 -6.99 13.57 0.70
C ARG A 106 -7.80 12.43 0.09
N ILE A 107 -7.76 11.25 0.71
CA ILE A 107 -8.63 10.12 0.36
C ILE A 107 -10.10 10.43 0.67
N THR A 108 -10.36 11.17 1.74
CA THR A 108 -11.71 11.49 2.23
C THR A 108 -11.91 13.00 2.44
N PRO A 109 -11.73 13.83 1.38
CA PRO A 109 -11.76 15.29 1.52
C PRO A 109 -13.14 15.84 1.94
N TYR A 110 -14.19 15.04 1.80
CA TYR A 110 -15.53 15.38 2.28
C TYR A 110 -15.66 15.33 3.80
N LEU A 111 -14.78 14.59 4.50
CA LEU A 111 -14.74 14.56 5.98
C LEU A 111 -13.79 15.61 6.56
N TYR A 112 -12.71 15.95 5.85
CA TYR A 112 -11.61 16.74 6.42
C TYR A 112 -11.27 17.95 5.55
N LYS A 113 -11.74 19.14 5.97
CA LYS A 113 -11.58 20.41 5.22
C LYS A 113 -10.12 20.82 5.00
N GLY A 114 -9.21 20.46 5.88
CA GLY A 114 -7.77 20.81 5.81
C GLY A 114 -6.90 19.81 5.08
N ASN A 115 -7.47 18.81 4.41
CA ASN A 115 -6.72 17.68 3.80
C ASN A 115 -5.82 16.90 4.78
N THR A 116 -6.09 16.99 6.08
CA THR A 116 -5.44 16.22 7.14
C THR A 116 -6.51 15.53 7.95
N ALA A 117 -6.47 14.20 8.01
CA ALA A 117 -7.43 13.42 8.74
C ALA A 117 -7.18 13.49 10.25
N GLU A 118 -8.24 13.37 11.02
CA GLU A 118 -8.19 13.16 12.46
C GLU A 118 -8.42 11.69 12.77
N TYR A 119 -7.81 11.22 13.86
CA TYR A 119 -8.07 9.87 14.33
C TYR A 119 -9.49 9.74 14.86
N ARG A 120 -10.08 8.56 14.68
CA ARG A 120 -11.40 8.28 15.25
C ARG A 120 -11.36 8.30 16.78
N GLU A 121 -12.37 8.89 17.36
CA GLU A 121 -12.53 8.99 18.82
C GLU A 121 -13.34 7.83 19.41
N THR A 122 -14.00 7.05 18.55
CA THR A 122 -14.87 5.94 18.96
C THR A 122 -14.32 4.58 18.50
N GLY A 123 -14.84 3.52 19.10
CA GLY A 123 -14.63 2.16 18.60
C GLY A 123 -15.20 1.99 17.19
N THR A 124 -14.63 1.09 16.42
CA THR A 124 -15.09 0.78 15.07
C THR A 124 -15.12 -0.72 14.82
N ARG A 125 -15.92 -1.12 13.83
CA ARG A 125 -15.93 -2.49 13.30
C ARG A 125 -15.78 -2.43 11.79
N VAL A 126 -14.92 -3.27 11.24
CA VAL A 126 -14.77 -3.41 9.80
C VAL A 126 -15.84 -4.37 9.30
N LYS A 127 -16.64 -3.92 8.32
CA LYS A 127 -17.71 -4.75 7.75
C LYS A 127 -17.11 -6.00 7.09
N GLY A 128 -17.55 -7.16 7.53
CA GLY A 128 -17.09 -8.45 7.00
C GLY A 128 -15.79 -8.98 7.62
N SER A 129 -15.16 -8.25 8.55
CA SER A 129 -14.03 -8.73 9.34
C SER A 129 -14.49 -9.41 10.62
N SER A 130 -13.80 -10.48 11.00
CA SER A 130 -13.95 -11.16 12.29
C SER A 130 -13.17 -10.46 13.40
N VAL A 131 -12.26 -9.56 13.03
CA VAL A 131 -11.35 -8.89 13.97
C VAL A 131 -11.78 -7.46 14.22
N THR A 132 -11.91 -7.10 15.50
CA THR A 132 -12.17 -5.71 15.91
C THR A 132 -10.86 -4.93 15.98
N PRO A 133 -10.74 -3.75 15.33
CA PRO A 133 -9.61 -2.85 15.51
C PRO A 133 -9.41 -2.41 16.96
N PRO A 134 -8.23 -1.90 17.37
CA PRO A 134 -8.02 -1.36 18.70
C PRO A 134 -9.04 -0.26 19.04
N ASP A 135 -9.40 -0.12 20.30
CA ASP A 135 -10.20 1.04 20.74
C ASP A 135 -9.42 2.35 20.54
N SER A 136 -10.13 3.50 20.57
CA SER A 136 -9.51 4.80 20.28
C SER A 136 -8.41 5.18 21.28
N TYR A 137 -8.54 4.81 22.55
CA TYR A 137 -7.51 5.06 23.56
C TYR A 137 -6.21 4.29 23.26
N LYS A 138 -6.34 2.96 23.00
CA LYS A 138 -5.19 2.12 22.64
C LYS A 138 -4.58 2.56 21.32
N LEU A 139 -5.41 2.91 20.35
CA LEU A 139 -4.97 3.42 19.06
C LEU A 139 -4.03 4.62 19.22
N ILE A 140 -4.51 5.67 19.91
CA ILE A 140 -3.77 6.94 20.01
C ILE A 140 -2.57 6.82 20.94
N LYS A 141 -2.72 6.11 22.07
CA LYS A 141 -1.68 6.05 23.10
C LYS A 141 -0.54 5.06 22.79
N TYR A 142 -0.84 3.97 22.09
CA TYR A 142 0.11 2.87 21.91
C TYR A 142 0.36 2.52 20.45
N GLU A 143 -0.70 2.34 19.65
CA GLU A 143 -0.56 1.76 18.31
C GLU A 143 0.06 2.76 17.31
N ILE A 144 -0.34 4.03 17.36
CA ILE A 144 0.18 5.06 16.47
C ILE A 144 1.65 5.38 16.78
N PRO A 145 2.07 5.64 18.05
CA PRO A 145 3.47 5.86 18.37
C PRO A 145 4.35 4.66 18.01
N TRP A 146 3.91 3.44 18.33
CA TRP A 146 4.61 2.23 17.95
C TRP A 146 4.76 2.11 16.42
N PHE A 147 3.70 2.37 15.66
CA PHE A 147 3.75 2.33 14.20
C PHE A 147 4.72 3.35 13.61
N GLU A 148 4.73 4.59 14.13
CA GLU A 148 5.67 5.63 13.68
C GLU A 148 7.12 5.20 13.91
N GLU A 149 7.44 4.70 15.11
CA GLU A 149 8.75 4.20 15.47
C GLU A 149 9.18 3.03 14.58
N SER A 150 8.36 1.98 14.52
CA SER A 150 8.65 0.79 13.72
C SER A 150 8.81 1.10 12.23
N MET A 151 7.98 2.00 11.67
CA MET A 151 8.15 2.44 10.29
C MET A 151 9.47 3.16 10.07
N GLY A 152 9.86 4.04 11.02
CA GLY A 152 11.15 4.73 10.96
C GLY A 152 12.34 3.76 10.94
N GLU A 153 12.27 2.69 11.71
CA GLU A 153 13.28 1.62 11.73
C GLU A 153 13.30 0.83 10.41
N HIS A 154 12.13 0.36 9.95
CA HIS A 154 12.02 -0.42 8.72
C HIS A 154 12.48 0.35 7.47
N LEU A 155 12.19 1.65 7.40
CA LEU A 155 12.61 2.48 6.27
C LEU A 155 14.12 2.71 6.22
N LYS A 156 14.80 2.70 7.37
CA LYS A 156 16.26 2.89 7.49
C LYS A 156 17.05 1.59 7.42
N ASP A 157 16.40 0.45 7.53
CA ASP A 157 17.07 -0.85 7.50
C ASP A 157 17.38 -1.27 6.06
N GLU A 158 18.58 -0.95 5.59
CA GLU A 158 19.07 -1.33 4.26
C GLU A 158 19.28 -2.85 4.09
N THR A 159 19.20 -3.62 5.16
CA THR A 159 19.41 -5.09 5.11
C THR A 159 18.17 -5.85 4.66
N ILE A 160 16.98 -5.29 4.87
CA ILE A 160 15.70 -5.90 4.47
C ILE A 160 15.34 -5.60 3.02
N ASN A 161 14.41 -6.38 2.48
CA ASN A 161 13.91 -6.17 1.13
C ASN A 161 13.11 -4.87 1.02
N ARG A 162 13.42 -4.02 0.05
CA ARG A 162 12.82 -2.67 -0.14
C ARG A 162 11.29 -2.66 -0.27
N ILE A 163 10.65 -3.79 -0.59
CA ILE A 163 9.19 -3.86 -0.65
C ILE A 163 8.54 -4.11 0.71
N GLU A 164 9.28 -4.65 1.68
CA GLU A 164 8.72 -5.07 2.97
C GLU A 164 8.23 -3.88 3.81
N PRO A 165 8.94 -2.73 3.91
CA PRO A 165 8.40 -1.56 4.62
C PRO A 165 7.07 -1.06 4.05
N ALA A 166 6.88 -1.17 2.73
CA ALA A 166 5.65 -0.78 2.07
C ALA A 166 4.48 -1.72 2.43
N ILE A 167 4.73 -3.03 2.44
CA ILE A 167 3.72 -4.03 2.83
C ILE A 167 3.40 -3.92 4.32
N PHE A 168 4.42 -3.68 5.16
CA PHE A 168 4.27 -3.43 6.59
C PHE A 168 3.35 -2.21 6.84
N ALA A 169 3.60 -1.10 6.16
CA ALA A 169 2.77 0.09 6.25
C ALA A 169 1.30 -0.19 5.89
N HIS A 170 1.09 -0.93 4.79
CA HIS A 170 -0.25 -1.34 4.37
C HIS A 170 -0.95 -2.17 5.45
N PHE A 171 -0.30 -3.23 5.91
CA PHE A 171 -0.85 -4.15 6.91
C PHE A 171 -1.25 -3.42 8.19
N HIS A 172 -0.36 -2.60 8.74
CA HIS A 172 -0.60 -1.97 10.03
C HIS A 172 -1.62 -0.84 9.97
N VAL A 173 -1.68 -0.04 8.91
CA VAL A 173 -2.76 0.96 8.74
C VAL A 173 -4.11 0.29 8.57
N ALA A 174 -4.19 -0.79 7.79
CA ALA A 174 -5.43 -1.56 7.64
C ALA A 174 -5.88 -2.19 8.98
N ARG A 175 -4.94 -2.75 9.76
CA ARG A 175 -5.19 -3.37 11.07
C ARG A 175 -5.65 -2.37 12.12
N MET A 176 -4.97 -1.24 12.23
CA MET A 176 -5.30 -0.20 13.21
C MET A 176 -6.62 0.49 12.91
N HIS A 177 -6.96 0.61 11.63
CA HIS A 177 -8.17 1.28 11.14
C HIS A 177 -8.36 2.66 11.78
N PRO A 178 -7.37 3.57 11.66
CA PRO A 178 -7.26 4.73 12.51
C PRO A 178 -8.25 5.86 12.20
N PHE A 179 -8.90 5.84 11.04
CA PHE A 179 -9.78 6.91 10.57
C PHE A 179 -11.24 6.48 10.55
N VAL A 180 -12.15 7.46 10.48
CA VAL A 180 -13.60 7.22 10.39
C VAL A 180 -13.97 6.51 9.08
N ASP A 181 -13.32 6.87 7.96
CA ASP A 181 -13.47 6.23 6.66
C ASP A 181 -12.17 6.26 5.85
N GLY A 182 -12.12 5.50 4.76
CA GLY A 182 -11.02 5.48 3.80
C GLY A 182 -9.78 4.69 4.22
N ASN A 183 -9.83 3.92 5.31
CA ASN A 183 -8.65 3.20 5.84
C ASN A 183 -8.02 2.24 4.84
N GLY A 184 -8.82 1.46 4.12
CA GLY A 184 -8.31 0.53 3.10
C GLY A 184 -7.65 1.26 1.92
N ARG A 185 -8.24 2.36 1.46
CA ARG A 185 -7.65 3.22 0.41
C ARG A 185 -6.37 3.89 0.90
N THR A 186 -6.36 4.38 2.13
CA THR A 186 -5.18 5.00 2.76
C THR A 186 -4.03 4.01 2.90
N SER A 187 -4.29 2.78 3.38
CA SER A 187 -3.26 1.74 3.53
C SER A 187 -2.61 1.36 2.20
N ARG A 188 -3.42 1.18 1.15
CA ARG A 188 -2.91 0.91 -0.21
C ARG A 188 -2.15 2.09 -0.80
N THR A 189 -2.65 3.32 -0.64
CA THR A 189 -1.96 4.52 -1.14
C THR A 189 -0.64 4.77 -0.42
N LEU A 190 -0.55 4.53 0.88
CA LEU A 190 0.71 4.63 1.63
C LEU A 190 1.74 3.62 1.13
N GLN A 191 1.33 2.36 0.95
CA GLN A 191 2.18 1.34 0.32
C GLN A 191 2.69 1.78 -1.05
N ASP A 192 1.79 2.29 -1.88
CA ASP A 192 2.11 2.73 -3.24
C ASP A 192 3.13 3.88 -3.25
N VAL A 193 3.00 4.85 -2.33
CA VAL A 193 3.97 5.95 -2.19
C VAL A 193 5.35 5.46 -1.79
N ILE A 194 5.44 4.53 -0.84
CA ILE A 194 6.72 3.96 -0.39
C ILE A 194 7.39 3.18 -1.54
N LEU A 195 6.64 2.36 -2.28
CA LEU A 195 7.16 1.64 -3.45
C LEU A 195 7.64 2.58 -4.55
N ASP A 196 6.87 3.65 -4.83
CA ASP A 196 7.24 4.63 -5.84
C ASP A 196 8.54 5.37 -5.49
N HIS A 197 8.76 5.67 -4.21
CA HIS A 197 10.02 6.26 -3.73
C HIS A 197 11.24 5.39 -4.09
N TYR A 198 11.10 4.06 -3.98
CA TYR A 198 12.15 3.11 -4.39
C TYR A 198 12.14 2.77 -5.89
N ASN A 199 11.38 3.51 -6.70
CA ASN A 199 11.20 3.19 -8.12
C ASN A 199 10.69 1.76 -8.39
N ILE A 200 9.92 1.18 -7.49
CA ILE A 200 9.29 -0.14 -7.63
C ILE A 200 7.86 0.05 -8.17
N PRO A 201 7.42 -0.76 -9.15
CA PRO A 201 6.06 -0.64 -9.67
C PRO A 201 5.02 -1.07 -8.64
N LEU A 202 3.86 -0.41 -8.67
CA LEU A 202 2.79 -0.61 -7.70
C LEU A 202 2.11 -1.98 -7.85
N PRO A 203 1.67 -2.61 -6.75
CA PRO A 203 0.84 -3.80 -6.80
C PRO A 203 -0.56 -3.48 -7.34
N VAL A 204 -1.10 -4.37 -8.16
CA VAL A 204 -2.47 -4.25 -8.64
C VAL A 204 -3.30 -5.41 -8.09
N ILE A 205 -4.07 -5.14 -7.03
CA ILE A 205 -5.06 -6.08 -6.51
C ILE A 205 -6.32 -5.92 -7.36
N GLN A 206 -6.68 -6.94 -8.13
CA GLN A 206 -7.89 -6.88 -8.95
C GLN A 206 -9.16 -6.90 -8.08
N ALA A 207 -10.18 -6.12 -8.43
CA ALA A 207 -11.44 -6.12 -7.70
C ALA A 207 -12.09 -7.52 -7.62
N ALA A 208 -11.84 -8.39 -8.60
CA ALA A 208 -12.26 -9.78 -8.58
C ALA A 208 -11.60 -10.61 -7.46
N GLU A 209 -10.42 -10.21 -7.00
CA GLU A 209 -9.66 -10.90 -5.94
C GLU A 209 -9.97 -10.32 -4.54
N ARG A 210 -10.85 -9.33 -4.43
CA ARG A 210 -11.10 -8.58 -3.19
C ARG A 210 -11.46 -9.48 -2.00
N MET A 211 -12.26 -10.52 -2.20
CA MET A 211 -12.66 -11.42 -1.11
C MET A 211 -11.49 -12.22 -0.60
N PHE A 212 -10.64 -12.72 -1.49
CA PHE A 212 -9.42 -13.42 -1.12
C PHE A 212 -8.42 -12.50 -0.40
N TYR A 213 -8.24 -11.27 -0.90
CA TYR A 213 -7.42 -10.25 -0.25
C TYR A 213 -7.91 -9.93 1.16
N TYR A 214 -9.21 -9.71 1.35
CA TYR A 214 -9.78 -9.45 2.67
C TYR A 214 -9.65 -10.63 3.62
N GLN A 215 -9.82 -11.86 3.12
CA GLN A 215 -9.62 -13.06 3.90
C GLN A 215 -8.18 -13.17 4.42
N LEU A 216 -7.19 -13.00 3.53
CA LEU A 216 -5.77 -13.04 3.93
C LEU A 216 -5.43 -11.95 4.95
N LEU A 217 -5.95 -10.73 4.74
CA LEU A 217 -5.74 -9.62 5.67
C LEU A 217 -6.37 -9.90 7.04
N ASP A 218 -7.59 -10.43 7.08
CA ASP A 218 -8.31 -10.76 8.32
C ASP A 218 -7.61 -11.87 9.10
N GLU A 219 -7.20 -12.95 8.42
CA GLU A 219 -6.41 -14.04 9.00
C GLU A 219 -5.10 -13.53 9.61
N ALA A 220 -4.38 -12.68 8.86
CA ALA A 220 -3.11 -12.11 9.31
C ALA A 220 -3.30 -11.16 10.51
N ILE A 221 -4.34 -10.32 10.52
CA ILE A 221 -4.66 -9.44 11.66
C ILE A 221 -5.03 -10.26 12.89
N PHE A 222 -5.81 -11.33 12.72
CA PHE A 222 -6.16 -12.22 13.82
C PHE A 222 -4.91 -12.87 14.43
N ALA A 223 -4.03 -13.41 13.60
CA ALA A 223 -2.78 -14.02 14.04
C ALA A 223 -1.87 -13.00 14.75
N TRP A 224 -1.71 -11.80 14.19
CA TRP A 224 -0.93 -10.74 14.79
C TRP A 224 -1.45 -10.33 16.18
N LYS A 225 -2.77 -10.22 16.36
CA LYS A 225 -3.39 -9.89 17.65
C LYS A 225 -3.16 -10.96 18.73
N ASN A 226 -3.00 -12.20 18.35
CA ASN A 226 -2.82 -13.33 19.25
C ASN A 226 -1.35 -13.72 19.47
N ARG A 227 -0.40 -12.93 18.97
CA ARG A 227 1.03 -13.11 19.27
C ARG A 227 1.30 -12.93 20.76
N GLY A 228 2.21 -13.75 21.32
CA GLY A 228 2.65 -13.66 22.71
C GLY A 228 3.53 -12.42 22.98
N SER A 229 4.30 -11.96 22.00
CA SER A 229 5.13 -10.75 22.06
C SER A 229 5.02 -9.98 20.77
N ARG A 230 4.96 -8.64 20.88
CA ARG A 230 4.98 -7.71 19.72
C ARG A 230 6.41 -7.39 19.29
N ASP A 231 7.38 -7.66 20.14
CA ASP A 231 8.77 -7.21 19.96
C ASP A 231 9.63 -8.20 19.15
N SER A 232 9.13 -9.42 18.89
CA SER A 232 9.84 -10.36 18.03
C SER A 232 9.21 -10.40 16.64
N ASP A 233 9.64 -9.50 15.76
CA ASP A 233 9.34 -9.58 14.33
C ASP A 233 9.95 -10.83 13.66
N GLU A 234 10.74 -11.60 14.40
CA GLU A 234 11.40 -12.81 13.89
C GLU A 234 10.43 -13.98 13.67
N ASP A 235 9.29 -13.97 14.37
CA ASP A 235 8.29 -15.06 14.32
C ASP A 235 6.97 -14.62 13.68
N LEU A 236 7.00 -14.23 12.42
CA LEU A 236 5.76 -14.08 11.64
C LEU A 236 4.98 -15.40 11.63
N SER A 237 3.70 -15.33 11.99
CA SER A 237 2.80 -16.45 11.80
C SER A 237 2.69 -16.83 10.31
N LYS A 238 2.24 -18.06 10.06
CA LYS A 238 1.99 -18.53 8.70
C LYS A 238 0.96 -17.64 7.97
N GLU A 239 -0.04 -17.14 8.68
CA GLU A 239 -1.13 -16.31 8.17
C GLU A 239 -0.61 -14.93 7.76
N GLU A 240 0.26 -14.33 8.59
CA GLU A 240 0.89 -13.05 8.25
C GLU A 240 1.80 -13.21 7.04
N ARG A 241 2.65 -14.23 7.00
CA ARG A 241 3.52 -14.51 5.86
C ARG A 241 2.72 -14.70 4.56
N ARG A 242 1.58 -15.37 4.59
CA ARG A 242 0.68 -15.51 3.43
C ARG A 242 0.18 -14.17 2.91
N PHE A 243 -0.14 -13.22 3.79
CA PHE A 243 -0.54 -11.88 3.38
C PHE A 243 0.63 -11.13 2.74
N TYR A 244 1.81 -11.16 3.35
CA TYR A 244 3.02 -10.52 2.81
C TYR A 244 3.41 -11.13 1.46
N ASP A 245 3.42 -12.45 1.33
CA ASP A 245 3.72 -13.14 0.05
C ASP A 245 2.69 -12.81 -1.04
N PHE A 246 1.40 -12.68 -0.68
CA PHE A 246 0.38 -12.25 -1.64
C PHE A 246 0.66 -10.84 -2.16
N MET A 247 0.96 -9.90 -1.30
CA MET A 247 1.26 -8.52 -1.69
C MET A 247 2.56 -8.43 -2.52
N ALA A 248 3.61 -9.14 -2.09
CA ALA A 248 4.87 -9.26 -2.83
C ALA A 248 4.66 -9.90 -4.22
N GLY A 249 3.81 -10.92 -4.31
CA GLY A 249 3.40 -11.53 -5.59
C GLY A 249 2.73 -10.53 -6.53
N LYS A 250 1.91 -9.60 -6.02
CA LYS A 250 1.30 -8.53 -6.84
C LYS A 250 2.34 -7.54 -7.37
N ILE A 251 3.33 -7.19 -6.55
CA ILE A 251 4.48 -6.38 -6.98
C ILE A 251 5.27 -7.11 -8.05
N ASN A 252 5.54 -8.39 -7.85
CA ASN A 252 6.27 -9.23 -8.79
C ASN A 252 5.60 -9.32 -10.17
N ILE A 253 4.27 -9.48 -10.21
CA ILE A 253 3.49 -9.44 -11.46
C ILE A 253 3.64 -8.08 -12.17
N SER A 254 3.69 -6.99 -11.43
CA SER A 254 3.89 -5.65 -12.01
C SER A 254 5.30 -5.46 -12.57
N LEU A 255 6.33 -6.00 -11.89
CA LEU A 255 7.71 -6.05 -12.40
C LEU A 255 7.81 -6.84 -13.70
N ASP A 256 7.22 -8.03 -13.74
CA ASP A 256 7.15 -8.86 -14.96
C ASP A 256 6.49 -8.13 -16.13
N LYS A 257 5.42 -7.39 -15.87
CA LYS A 257 4.71 -6.62 -16.88
C LYS A 257 5.60 -5.57 -17.53
N ILE A 258 6.39 -4.85 -16.72
CA ILE A 258 7.34 -3.86 -17.23
C ILE A 258 8.45 -4.53 -18.03
N LEU A 259 9.05 -5.58 -17.49
CA LEU A 259 10.15 -6.29 -18.13
C LEU A 259 9.72 -6.91 -19.47
N ARG A 260 8.58 -7.63 -19.53
CA ARG A 260 8.09 -8.25 -20.77
C ARG A 260 7.73 -7.23 -21.85
N ASN A 261 7.13 -6.10 -21.48
CA ASN A 261 6.80 -5.06 -22.45
C ASN A 261 8.05 -4.39 -23.05
N CYS A 262 9.13 -4.36 -22.28
CA CYS A 262 10.38 -3.74 -22.70
C CYS A 262 11.32 -4.69 -23.46
N HIS A 263 11.32 -6.00 -23.14
CA HIS A 263 12.12 -6.99 -23.86
C HIS A 263 11.74 -7.15 -25.34
N ARG A 264 10.50 -6.83 -25.72
CA ARG A 264 10.08 -6.85 -27.13
C ARG A 264 10.67 -5.69 -27.97
N LEU A 265 11.41 -4.79 -27.34
CA LEU A 265 11.99 -3.58 -27.96
C LEU A 265 13.54 -3.64 -28.01
N ILE A 266 14.13 -4.65 -27.41
CA ILE A 266 15.57 -4.97 -27.48
C ILE A 266 15.79 -6.00 -28.58
#